data_ce112af277417f634f86338a7f34a555
#
_entry.id   ce112af277417f634f86338a7f34a555
#
_cell.length_a   1.000
_cell.length_b   1.000
_cell.length_c   1.000
_cell.angle_alpha   90.00
_cell.angle_beta   90.00
_cell.angle_gamma   90.00
#
_symmetry.space_group_name_H-M   'P 1'
#
loop_
_entity.id
_entity.type
_entity.pdbx_description
1 polymer ?
#
loop_
_entity_poly.entity_id
_entity_poly.type
_entity_poly.pdbx_seq_one_letter_code
_entity_poly.pdbx_strand_id
1 'polypeptide(L)'
;MAAPCAPAEQPLLLALIQEQIPTHIGAREQLLRQLNSWARHRPDWTVMLQRDHSWNATTALLPSDAPRADNLVDAAPGQLLPLLGSCSACLTVSSPWSLAAMAWGRIPIIVGDYGIHDEQNTTGFFGCGAMHRLRSIPHLDAVNDLPLANQAWLDGMGADIVDGAARLIRALNGQARREES
;
A
#
# COMPACT_ATOMS: atom_id res chain seq x y z
N MET A 1 -7.88 -3.01 -21.67
CA MET A 1 -7.31 -3.39 -20.36
C MET A 1 -8.26 -4.39 -19.71
N ALA A 2 -7.77 -5.50 -19.17
CA ALA A 2 -8.64 -6.40 -18.40
C ALA A 2 -9.23 -5.61 -17.21
N ALA A 3 -10.54 -5.80 -16.96
CA ALA A 3 -11.18 -5.25 -15.78
C ALA A 3 -10.40 -5.70 -14.53
N PRO A 4 -10.37 -4.88 -13.46
CA PRO A 4 -9.74 -5.29 -12.21
C PRO A 4 -10.33 -6.64 -11.78
N CYS A 5 -9.47 -7.54 -11.34
CA CYS A 5 -9.88 -8.85 -10.85
C CYS A 5 -10.95 -8.66 -9.76
N ALA A 6 -11.93 -9.55 -9.68
CA ALA A 6 -12.87 -9.54 -8.56
C ALA A 6 -12.08 -9.56 -7.23
N PRO A 7 -12.59 -8.93 -6.17
CA PRO A 7 -11.97 -9.03 -4.84
C PRO A 7 -11.73 -10.50 -4.49
N ALA A 8 -10.62 -10.78 -3.82
CA ALA A 8 -10.33 -12.13 -3.33
C ALA A 8 -11.47 -12.60 -2.40
N GLU A 9 -11.77 -13.92 -2.40
CA GLU A 9 -12.77 -14.49 -1.49
C GLU A 9 -12.44 -14.20 -0.01
N GLN A 10 -11.15 -14.16 0.32
CA GLN A 10 -10.64 -13.75 1.62
C GLN A 10 -10.14 -12.31 1.54
N PRO A 11 -10.52 -11.43 2.50
CA PRO A 11 -10.09 -10.03 2.47
C PRO A 11 -8.57 -9.92 2.57
N LEU A 12 -8.01 -9.06 1.70
CA LEU A 12 -6.57 -8.86 1.53
C LEU A 12 -6.19 -7.41 1.78
N LEU A 13 -5.34 -7.16 2.76
CA LEU A 13 -4.63 -5.90 2.91
C LEU A 13 -3.28 -6.01 2.20
N LEU A 14 -3.08 -5.25 1.14
CA LEU A 14 -1.79 -5.12 0.46
C LEU A 14 -1.02 -3.94 1.05
N ALA A 15 0.09 -4.21 1.73
CA ALA A 15 0.98 -3.20 2.28
C ALA A 15 2.20 -3.00 1.36
N LEU A 16 2.28 -1.83 0.73
CA LEU A 16 3.40 -1.44 -0.12
C LEU A 16 4.51 -0.83 0.75
N ILE A 17 5.53 -1.62 1.05
CA ILE A 17 6.60 -1.28 1.98
C ILE A 17 7.82 -0.79 1.20
N GLN A 18 8.31 0.38 1.61
CA GLN A 18 9.48 1.04 1.04
C GLN A 18 10.67 0.93 2.00
N GLU A 19 11.87 0.69 1.47
CA GLU A 19 13.06 0.45 2.30
C GLU A 19 13.45 1.66 3.14
N GLN A 20 13.33 2.86 2.57
CA GLN A 20 13.77 4.10 3.20
C GLN A 20 12.63 4.96 3.74
N ILE A 21 11.38 4.53 3.58
CA ILE A 21 10.19 5.28 4.01
C ILE A 21 9.32 4.40 4.91
N PRO A 22 8.99 4.85 6.10
CA PRO A 22 9.40 6.12 6.76
C PRO A 22 10.91 6.24 6.94
N THR A 23 11.45 7.48 6.90
CA THR A 23 12.90 7.73 6.93
C THR A 23 13.57 7.23 8.22
N HIS A 24 12.88 7.26 9.35
CA HIS A 24 13.37 6.73 10.61
C HIS A 24 13.14 5.22 10.74
N ILE A 25 14.19 4.48 11.06
CA ILE A 25 14.13 3.01 11.22
C ILE A 25 13.09 2.59 12.27
N GLY A 26 13.01 3.27 13.41
CA GLY A 26 12.02 2.99 14.45
C GLY A 26 10.56 3.17 13.97
N ALA A 27 10.32 4.11 13.06
CA ALA A 27 9.00 4.32 12.44
C ALA A 27 8.66 3.16 11.48
N ARG A 28 9.63 2.65 10.71
CA ARG A 28 9.46 1.45 9.87
C ARG A 28 9.15 0.22 10.70
N GLU A 29 9.90 0.01 11.78
CA GLU A 29 9.63 -1.09 12.71
C GLU A 29 8.26 -0.99 13.36
N GLN A 30 7.82 0.22 13.74
CA GLN A 30 6.49 0.44 14.32
C GLN A 30 5.38 0.13 13.32
N LEU A 31 5.55 0.55 12.06
CA LEU A 31 4.61 0.21 10.99
C LEU A 31 4.46 -1.32 10.84
N LEU A 32 5.58 -2.02 10.76
CA LEU A 32 5.60 -3.47 10.62
C LEU A 32 5.02 -4.20 11.85
N ARG A 33 5.30 -3.72 13.05
CA ARG A 33 4.69 -4.22 14.29
C ARG A 33 3.17 -4.04 14.28
N GLN A 34 2.68 -2.90 13.77
CA GLN A 34 1.25 -2.64 13.66
C GLN A 34 0.60 -3.60 12.66
N LEU A 35 1.19 -3.80 11.48
CA LEU A 35 0.71 -4.76 10.48
C LEU A 35 0.68 -6.18 11.03
N ASN A 36 1.73 -6.60 11.75
CA ASN A 36 1.79 -7.90 12.40
C ASN A 36 0.73 -8.05 13.51
N SER A 37 0.49 -7.00 14.28
CA SER A 37 -0.56 -6.98 15.29
C SER A 37 -1.95 -7.14 14.67
N TRP A 38 -2.25 -6.41 13.60
CA TRP A 38 -3.51 -6.54 12.87
C TRP A 38 -3.72 -7.95 12.31
N ALA A 39 -2.67 -8.51 11.69
CA ALA A 39 -2.70 -9.88 11.17
C ALA A 39 -3.05 -10.89 12.26
N ARG A 40 -2.41 -10.80 13.43
CA ARG A 40 -2.69 -11.70 14.56
C ARG A 40 -4.11 -11.62 15.07
N HIS A 41 -4.68 -10.42 15.14
CA HIS A 41 -6.02 -10.22 15.64
C HIS A 41 -7.11 -10.61 14.63
N ARG A 42 -6.75 -10.75 13.37
CA ARG A 42 -7.67 -11.09 12.27
C ARG A 42 -7.08 -12.15 11.36
N PRO A 43 -7.10 -13.43 11.78
CA PRO A 43 -6.57 -14.55 11.01
C PRO A 43 -7.36 -14.84 9.72
N ASP A 44 -8.57 -14.31 9.61
CA ASP A 44 -9.42 -14.37 8.42
C ASP A 44 -9.05 -13.34 7.34
N TRP A 45 -8.16 -12.38 7.64
CA TRP A 45 -7.54 -11.49 6.67
C TRP A 45 -6.16 -12.03 6.25
N THR A 46 -5.78 -11.77 5.02
CA THR A 46 -4.37 -11.87 4.60
C THR A 46 -3.75 -10.47 4.62
N VAL A 47 -2.61 -10.31 5.28
CA VAL A 47 -1.80 -9.09 5.21
C VAL A 47 -0.57 -9.40 4.35
N MET A 48 -0.52 -8.85 3.15
CA MET A 48 0.54 -9.12 2.19
C MET A 48 1.50 -7.96 2.11
N LEU A 49 2.78 -8.22 2.31
CA LEU A 49 3.84 -7.23 2.22
C LEU A 49 4.45 -7.25 0.82
N GLN A 50 4.23 -6.21 0.07
CA GLN A 50 4.92 -5.96 -1.20
C GLN A 50 6.06 -4.98 -0.95
N ARG A 51 7.28 -5.45 -1.12
CA ARG A 51 8.49 -4.62 -1.00
C ARG A 51 8.75 -3.90 -2.30
N ASP A 52 9.35 -2.72 -2.23
CA ASP A 52 9.90 -2.07 -3.40
C ASP A 52 11.19 -2.78 -3.89
N HIS A 53 11.62 -2.45 -5.08
CA HIS A 53 12.78 -3.10 -5.71
C HIS A 53 14.12 -2.79 -5.01
N SER A 54 14.19 -1.71 -4.25
CA SER A 54 15.41 -1.30 -3.53
C SER A 54 15.67 -2.16 -2.29
N TRP A 55 14.68 -2.94 -1.85
CA TRP A 55 14.77 -3.69 -0.61
C TRP A 55 15.73 -4.87 -0.72
N ASN A 56 16.81 -4.82 0.03
CA ASN A 56 17.74 -5.96 0.14
C ASN A 56 17.06 -7.12 0.88
N ALA A 57 17.00 -8.29 0.24
CA ALA A 57 16.34 -9.50 0.76
C ALA A 57 16.89 -9.98 2.12
N THR A 58 18.09 -9.53 2.51
CA THR A 58 18.72 -9.89 3.79
C THR A 58 18.20 -9.09 4.99
N THR A 59 17.47 -7.99 4.76
CA THR A 59 16.95 -7.17 5.85
C THR A 59 15.72 -7.84 6.46
N ALA A 60 15.80 -8.25 7.72
CA ALA A 60 14.66 -8.75 8.47
C ALA A 60 13.57 -7.68 8.55
N LEU A 61 12.33 -8.05 8.18
CA LEU A 61 11.20 -7.11 8.18
C LEU A 61 10.71 -6.80 9.58
N LEU A 62 10.66 -7.80 10.44
CA LEU A 62 10.19 -7.65 11.82
C LEU A 62 11.37 -7.72 12.77
N PRO A 63 11.34 -6.94 13.86
CA PRO A 63 12.27 -7.12 14.96
C PRO A 63 12.24 -8.57 15.46
N SER A 64 13.37 -9.10 15.85
CA SER A 64 13.54 -10.49 16.28
C SER A 64 12.71 -10.89 17.51
N ASP A 65 12.22 -9.92 18.26
CA ASP A 65 11.39 -10.09 19.45
C ASP A 65 9.88 -10.28 19.16
N ALA A 66 9.48 -10.11 17.91
CA ALA A 66 8.07 -10.20 17.51
C ALA A 66 7.84 -11.40 16.55
N PRO A 67 7.33 -12.55 17.05
CA PRO A 67 7.00 -13.66 16.17
C PRO A 67 6.00 -13.21 15.10
N ARG A 68 6.25 -13.62 13.87
CA ARG A 68 5.43 -13.24 12.72
C ARG A 68 4.09 -13.97 12.75
N ALA A 69 3.01 -13.27 12.43
CA ALA A 69 1.71 -13.90 12.24
C ALA A 69 1.70 -14.76 10.97
N ASP A 70 0.99 -15.89 10.99
CA ASP A 70 0.95 -16.84 9.87
C ASP A 70 0.32 -16.23 8.60
N ASN A 71 -0.63 -15.32 8.78
CA ASN A 71 -1.33 -14.60 7.73
C ASN A 71 -0.67 -13.27 7.32
N LEU A 72 0.52 -12.96 7.86
CA LEU A 72 1.38 -11.88 7.40
C LEU A 72 2.42 -12.48 6.45
N VAL A 73 2.25 -12.31 5.15
CA VAL A 73 3.04 -12.99 4.11
C VAL A 73 3.73 -11.99 3.19
N ASP A 74 4.86 -12.39 2.61
CA ASP A 74 5.54 -11.58 1.60
C ASP A 74 4.97 -11.91 0.22
N ALA A 75 4.76 -10.89 -0.60
CA ALA A 75 4.37 -11.06 -2.00
C ALA A 75 5.51 -11.70 -2.80
N ALA A 76 5.16 -12.63 -3.68
CA ALA A 76 6.12 -13.19 -4.62
C ALA A 76 6.50 -12.14 -5.68
N PRO A 77 7.72 -12.21 -6.24
CA PRO A 77 8.14 -11.32 -7.31
C PRO A 77 7.14 -11.32 -8.49
N GLY A 78 6.88 -10.14 -9.03
CA GLY A 78 5.97 -9.97 -10.18
C GLY A 78 4.48 -9.98 -9.85
N GLN A 79 4.07 -10.14 -8.59
CA GLN A 79 2.67 -10.20 -8.18
C GLN A 79 2.01 -8.84 -7.91
N LEU A 80 2.75 -7.73 -8.00
CA LEU A 80 2.24 -6.41 -7.63
C LEU A 80 0.92 -6.05 -8.33
N LEU A 81 0.86 -6.11 -9.65
CA LEU A 81 -0.35 -5.72 -10.40
C LEU A 81 -1.55 -6.62 -10.13
N PRO A 82 -1.43 -7.96 -10.15
CA PRO A 82 -2.51 -8.84 -9.72
C PRO A 82 -3.00 -8.52 -8.30
N LEU A 83 -2.09 -8.30 -7.35
CA LEU A 83 -2.43 -7.97 -5.96
C LEU A 83 -3.15 -6.63 -5.84
N LEU A 84 -2.67 -5.58 -6.51
CA LEU A 84 -3.36 -4.28 -6.57
C LEU A 84 -4.78 -4.41 -7.13
N GLY A 85 -4.98 -5.29 -8.13
CA GLY A 85 -6.28 -5.54 -8.73
C GLY A 85 -7.23 -6.34 -7.85
N SER A 86 -6.75 -7.17 -6.93
CA SER A 86 -7.56 -8.09 -6.12
C SER A 86 -7.64 -7.71 -4.63
N CYS A 87 -6.79 -6.82 -4.12
CA CYS A 87 -6.81 -6.44 -2.71
C CYS A 87 -8.12 -5.74 -2.32
N SER A 88 -8.54 -5.92 -1.07
CA SER A 88 -9.63 -5.15 -0.46
C SER A 88 -9.18 -3.75 -0.13
N ALA A 89 -7.96 -3.62 0.39
CA ALA A 89 -7.35 -2.34 0.73
C ALA A 89 -5.85 -2.34 0.40
N CYS A 90 -5.33 -1.14 0.11
CA CYS A 90 -3.93 -0.90 -0.17
C CYS A 90 -3.36 0.12 0.82
N LEU A 91 -2.36 -0.28 1.60
CA LEU A 91 -1.70 0.57 2.58
C LEU A 91 -0.29 0.92 2.12
N THR A 92 0.07 2.18 2.31
CA THR A 92 1.46 2.65 2.11
C THR A 92 1.71 3.95 2.86
N VAL A 93 2.97 4.33 3.01
CA VAL A 93 3.33 5.71 3.38
C VAL A 93 3.23 6.59 2.13
N SER A 94 3.92 6.24 1.05
CA SER A 94 3.98 7.12 -0.14
C SER A 94 4.28 6.39 -1.45
N SER A 95 4.08 5.07 -1.52
CA SER A 95 4.31 4.36 -2.78
C SER A 95 3.36 4.85 -3.88
N PRO A 96 3.86 5.27 -5.05
CA PRO A 96 3.02 5.73 -6.15
C PRO A 96 2.10 4.64 -6.72
N TRP A 97 2.39 3.37 -6.46
CA TRP A 97 1.53 2.25 -6.87
C TRP A 97 0.15 2.27 -6.19
N SER A 98 0.01 2.97 -5.06
CA SER A 98 -1.30 3.18 -4.43
C SER A 98 -2.27 3.96 -5.31
N LEU A 99 -1.77 4.80 -6.24
CA LEU A 99 -2.60 5.50 -7.21
C LEU A 99 -3.34 4.53 -8.14
N ALA A 100 -2.69 3.42 -8.52
CA ALA A 100 -3.34 2.38 -9.32
C ALA A 100 -4.44 1.67 -8.52
N ALA A 101 -4.21 1.37 -7.24
CA ALA A 101 -5.22 0.80 -6.36
C ALA A 101 -6.43 1.75 -6.22
N MET A 102 -6.18 3.05 -5.99
CA MET A 102 -7.22 4.09 -5.93
C MET A 102 -8.04 4.15 -7.22
N ALA A 103 -7.38 4.19 -8.38
CA ALA A 103 -8.03 4.24 -9.69
C ALA A 103 -8.88 2.98 -9.98
N TRP A 104 -8.57 1.86 -9.35
CA TRP A 104 -9.34 0.63 -9.41
C TRP A 104 -10.39 0.48 -8.31
N GLY A 105 -10.65 1.55 -7.55
CA GLY A 105 -11.67 1.58 -6.49
C GLY A 105 -11.33 0.71 -5.28
N ARG A 106 -10.03 0.47 -5.02
CA ARG A 106 -9.58 -0.19 -3.78
C ARG A 106 -9.49 0.82 -2.66
N ILE A 107 -9.77 0.40 -1.44
CA ILE A 107 -9.70 1.28 -0.25
C ILE A 107 -8.24 1.66 0.00
N PRO A 108 -7.86 2.93 -0.14
CA PRO A 108 -6.49 3.35 0.11
C PRO A 108 -6.28 3.73 1.58
N ILE A 109 -5.10 3.41 2.10
CA ILE A 109 -4.65 3.84 3.42
C ILE A 109 -3.27 4.47 3.26
N ILE A 110 -3.23 5.79 3.14
CA ILE A 110 -1.98 6.53 3.17
C ILE A 110 -1.65 6.84 4.62
N VAL A 111 -0.53 6.33 5.10
CA VAL A 111 -0.14 6.46 6.51
C VAL A 111 0.29 7.88 6.82
N GLY A 112 -0.54 8.61 7.54
CA GLY A 112 -0.33 10.02 7.90
C GLY A 112 0.40 10.25 9.23
N ASP A 113 0.84 9.19 9.90
CA ASP A 113 1.53 9.30 11.20
C ASP A 113 2.86 10.03 11.11
N TYR A 114 3.48 10.03 9.94
CA TYR A 114 4.81 10.59 9.70
C TYR A 114 4.79 12.00 9.12
N GLY A 115 3.60 12.61 9.04
CA GLY A 115 3.41 13.95 8.52
C GLY A 115 3.28 14.03 6.99
N ILE A 116 3.01 15.23 6.50
CA ILE A 116 2.90 15.54 5.07
C ILE A 116 4.10 16.42 4.72
N HIS A 117 5.13 15.83 4.18
CA HIS A 117 6.36 16.54 3.76
C HIS A 117 7.19 15.73 2.77
N ASP A 118 8.11 16.40 2.10
CA ASP A 118 8.87 15.83 0.98
C ASP A 118 9.79 14.69 1.39
N GLU A 119 10.35 14.71 2.60
CA GLU A 119 11.22 13.64 3.10
C GLU A 119 10.52 12.27 3.16
N GLN A 120 9.18 12.27 3.28
CA GLN A 120 8.35 11.06 3.27
C GLN A 120 7.66 10.83 1.92
N ASN A 121 7.87 11.72 0.94
CA ASN A 121 7.18 11.73 -0.36
C ASN A 121 5.64 11.74 -0.23
N THR A 122 5.10 12.30 0.87
CA THR A 122 3.65 12.28 1.16
C THR A 122 2.91 13.50 0.64
N THR A 123 3.61 14.56 0.22
CA THR A 123 3.02 15.80 -0.30
C THR A 123 2.12 15.56 -1.51
N GLY A 124 2.47 14.62 -2.39
CA GLY A 124 1.68 14.26 -3.55
C GLY A 124 0.30 13.66 -3.22
N PHE A 125 0.09 13.18 -2.00
CA PHE A 125 -1.19 12.61 -1.55
C PHE A 125 -2.08 13.62 -0.80
N PHE A 126 -1.62 14.86 -0.65
CA PHE A 126 -2.43 15.89 -0.01
C PHE A 126 -3.74 16.09 -0.78
N GLY A 127 -4.86 16.04 -0.06
CA GLY A 127 -6.20 16.17 -0.67
C GLY A 127 -6.80 14.87 -1.22
N CYS A 128 -6.08 13.75 -1.23
CA CYS A 128 -6.61 12.47 -1.72
C CYS A 128 -7.76 11.90 -0.87
N GLY A 129 -7.97 12.39 0.35
CA GLY A 129 -9.01 11.92 1.27
C GLY A 129 -8.70 10.59 1.97
N ALA A 130 -7.54 9.99 1.70
CA ALA A 130 -7.17 8.66 2.18
C ALA A 130 -6.00 8.64 3.18
N MET A 131 -5.63 9.81 3.73
CA MET A 131 -4.59 9.90 4.74
C MET A 131 -5.16 9.59 6.13
N HIS A 132 -4.68 8.51 6.73
CA HIS A 132 -5.15 8.03 8.02
C HIS A 132 -3.98 7.86 9.00
N ARG A 133 -4.22 8.13 10.27
CA ARG A 133 -3.30 7.70 11.33
C ARG A 133 -3.58 6.24 11.65
N LEU A 134 -2.54 5.41 11.76
CA LEU A 134 -2.70 3.98 12.07
C LEU A 134 -3.50 3.73 13.35
N ARG A 135 -3.33 4.60 14.36
CA ARG A 135 -4.09 4.54 15.62
C ARG A 135 -5.61 4.77 15.46
N SER A 136 -6.04 5.40 14.36
CA SER A 136 -7.47 5.58 14.06
C SER A 136 -8.10 4.35 13.40
N ILE A 137 -7.29 3.35 13.06
CA ILE A 137 -7.71 2.07 12.51
C ILE A 137 -7.41 0.99 13.55
N PRO A 138 -8.35 0.71 14.48
CA PRO A 138 -8.08 -0.18 15.61
C PRO A 138 -7.87 -1.64 15.20
N HIS A 139 -8.50 -2.08 14.13
CA HIS A 139 -8.45 -3.45 13.60
C HIS A 139 -8.77 -3.47 12.10
N LEU A 140 -8.48 -4.58 11.43
CA LEU A 140 -8.64 -4.71 9.97
C LEU A 140 -10.10 -4.56 9.49
N ASP A 141 -11.10 -4.89 10.31
CA ASP A 141 -12.50 -4.67 9.92
C ASP A 141 -12.83 -3.20 9.73
N ALA A 142 -12.23 -2.32 10.55
CA ALA A 142 -12.45 -0.89 10.44
C ALA A 142 -11.95 -0.32 9.09
N VAL A 143 -11.12 -1.07 8.36
CA VAL A 143 -10.70 -0.71 7.00
C VAL A 143 -11.88 -0.63 6.04
N ASN A 144 -12.88 -1.50 6.21
CA ASN A 144 -14.06 -1.53 5.34
C ASN A 144 -14.93 -0.27 5.44
N ASP A 145 -14.80 0.47 6.55
CA ASP A 145 -15.53 1.71 6.80
C ASP A 145 -14.77 2.96 6.30
N LEU A 146 -13.54 2.78 5.81
CA LEU A 146 -12.74 3.89 5.30
C LEU A 146 -13.26 4.36 3.94
N PRO A 147 -13.19 5.66 3.67
CA PRO A 147 -13.61 6.21 2.38
C PRO A 147 -12.68 5.77 1.24
N LEU A 148 -13.23 5.68 0.06
CA LEU A 148 -12.43 5.65 -1.17
C LEU A 148 -11.70 6.98 -1.36
N ALA A 149 -10.70 7.00 -2.23
CA ALA A 149 -10.00 8.21 -2.58
C ALA A 149 -10.97 9.27 -3.16
N ASN A 150 -10.67 10.54 -2.90
CA ASN A 150 -11.44 11.65 -3.44
C ASN A 150 -11.41 11.63 -4.97
N GLN A 151 -12.59 11.50 -5.60
CA GLN A 151 -12.69 11.37 -7.05
C GLN A 151 -12.19 12.63 -7.78
N ALA A 152 -12.51 13.82 -7.28
CA ALA A 152 -12.04 15.06 -7.91
C ALA A 152 -10.50 15.18 -7.86
N TRP A 153 -9.88 14.68 -6.79
CA TRP A 153 -8.41 14.61 -6.72
C TRP A 153 -7.84 13.59 -7.70
N LEU A 154 -8.46 12.40 -7.81
CA LEU A 154 -8.06 11.38 -8.81
C LEU A 154 -8.19 11.89 -10.24
N ASP A 155 -9.26 12.62 -10.54
CA ASP A 155 -9.50 13.21 -11.85
C ASP A 155 -8.40 14.25 -12.16
N GLY A 156 -8.05 15.07 -11.18
CA GLY A 156 -6.92 16.00 -11.27
C GLY A 156 -5.56 15.31 -11.50
N MET A 157 -5.41 14.06 -11.03
CA MET A 157 -4.25 13.20 -11.31
C MET A 157 -4.35 12.47 -12.66
N GLY A 158 -5.43 12.69 -13.42
CA GLY A 158 -5.64 12.09 -14.75
C GLY A 158 -6.29 10.71 -14.73
N ALA A 159 -6.93 10.31 -13.63
CA ALA A 159 -7.59 9.00 -13.51
C ALA A 159 -8.93 8.94 -14.28
N ASP A 160 -9.54 10.07 -14.63
CA ASP A 160 -10.76 10.21 -15.41
C ASP A 160 -10.57 9.95 -16.92
N ILE A 161 -9.32 9.98 -17.37
CA ILE A 161 -9.01 9.74 -18.79
C ILE A 161 -9.23 8.26 -19.11
N VAL A 162 -9.99 7.99 -20.19
CA VAL A 162 -10.09 6.64 -20.77
C VAL A 162 -8.67 6.08 -20.92
N ASP A 163 -8.33 5.02 -20.24
CA ASP A 163 -6.97 4.49 -20.07
C ASP A 163 -6.08 5.18 -19.00
N GLY A 164 -6.61 6.07 -18.17
CA GLY A 164 -5.82 6.75 -17.12
C GLY A 164 -5.04 5.78 -16.24
N ALA A 165 -5.69 4.74 -15.73
CA ALA A 165 -5.04 3.68 -14.95
C ALA A 165 -3.97 2.93 -15.77
N ALA A 166 -4.22 2.66 -17.05
CA ALA A 166 -3.25 1.99 -17.94
C ALA A 166 -2.05 2.88 -18.24
N ARG A 167 -2.26 4.19 -18.39
CA ARG A 167 -1.17 5.17 -18.59
C ARG A 167 -0.33 5.29 -17.34
N LEU A 168 -0.97 5.37 -16.17
CA LEU A 168 -0.28 5.42 -14.88
C LEU A 168 0.58 4.16 -14.68
N ILE A 169 0.03 2.98 -14.90
CA ILE A 169 0.77 1.71 -14.78
C ILE A 169 1.96 1.69 -15.75
N ARG A 170 1.78 2.14 -17.01
CA ARG A 170 2.89 2.21 -17.97
C ARG A 170 3.97 3.19 -17.53
N ALA A 171 3.60 4.34 -16.96
CA ALA A 171 4.54 5.32 -16.46
C ALA A 171 5.36 4.75 -15.27
N LEU A 172 4.69 4.10 -14.32
CA LEU A 172 5.33 3.46 -13.17
C LEU A 172 6.28 2.33 -13.59
N ASN A 173 5.87 1.47 -14.52
CA ASN A 173 6.73 0.42 -15.06
C ASN A 173 7.94 0.98 -15.83
N GLY A 174 7.77 2.12 -16.50
CA GLY A 174 8.85 2.81 -17.20
C GLY A 174 9.89 3.41 -16.24
N GLN A 175 9.47 3.86 -15.08
CA GLN A 175 10.37 4.33 -14.02
C GLN A 175 11.15 3.17 -13.41
N ALA A 176 10.50 2.08 -13.05
CA ALA A 176 11.13 0.90 -12.49
C ALA A 176 12.25 0.35 -13.40
N ARG A 177 12.03 0.31 -14.72
CA ARG A 177 13.06 -0.14 -15.69
C ARG A 177 14.24 0.80 -15.86
N ARG A 178 14.07 2.10 -15.56
CA ARG A 178 15.19 3.08 -15.64
C ARG A 178 16.09 3.03 -14.42
N GLU A 179 15.55 2.59 -13.29
CA GLU A 179 16.30 2.42 -12.05
C GLU A 179 17.12 1.10 -12.05
N GLU A 180 16.77 0.14 -12.93
CA GLU A 180 17.47 -1.12 -13.11
C GLU A 180 18.63 -1.04 -14.17
N SER A 181 18.80 0.09 -14.85
CA SER A 181 19.81 0.31 -15.92
C SER A 181 20.95 1.20 -15.46
#